data_5b7e192f57676122d785bbdfd424f315
#
_entry.id   5b7e192f57676122d785bbdfd424f315
#
_cell.length_a   1.000
_cell.length_b   1.000
_cell.length_c   1.000
_cell.angle_alpha   90.00
_cell.angle_beta   90.00
_cell.angle_gamma   90.00
#
_symmetry.space_group_name_H-M   'P 1'
#
loop_
_entity.id
_entity.type
_entity.pdbx_description
1 polymer ?
#
loop_
_entity_poly.entity_id
_entity_poly.type
_entity_poly.pdbx_seq_one_letter_code
_entity_poly.pdbx_strand_id
1 'polypeptide(L)'
;MITETDPICALQAAMEGYEVVLMDEMIKEADIVVTATGNKDIITADHMRDMKDRAILCNIGHFDNEIQVEALKNYKWDEIKPQVHEIELPSKKRIILLAEGRLVNLGCATGHPSFVMSASFTNQVTAQIELWNNSSKYEKKVYVLPKHLDEKVAMLHLDKVGAKLTKLSKEQADYISVKQEGPYKPDAYRY
;
A
#
# COMPACT_ATOMS: atom_id res chain seq x y z
N MET A 1 6.49 15.46 5.33
CA MET A 1 5.50 15.47 6.43
C MET A 1 4.60 14.25 6.29
N ILE A 2 4.16 13.68 7.39
CA ILE A 2 3.23 12.54 7.45
C ILE A 2 2.11 12.89 8.43
N THR A 3 0.87 12.49 8.10
CA THR A 3 -0.26 12.52 9.03
C THR A 3 -0.64 11.09 9.35
N GLU A 4 -0.80 10.74 10.61
CA GLU A 4 -1.06 9.38 11.07
C GLU A 4 -1.92 9.37 12.33
N THR A 5 -2.76 8.36 12.48
CA THR A 5 -3.64 8.15 13.65
C THR A 5 -3.13 7.08 14.59
N ASP A 6 -2.40 6.08 14.07
CA ASP A 6 -1.80 5.02 14.87
C ASP A 6 -0.51 5.53 15.54
N PRO A 7 -0.42 5.53 16.88
CA PRO A 7 0.75 6.05 17.58
C PRO A 7 2.03 5.25 17.31
N ILE A 8 1.92 3.96 16.97
CA ILE A 8 3.09 3.12 16.65
C ILE A 8 3.61 3.52 15.26
N CYS A 9 2.72 3.65 14.27
CA CYS A 9 3.09 4.08 12.91
C CYS A 9 3.61 5.52 12.92
N ALA A 10 3.01 6.41 13.72
CA ALA A 10 3.49 7.78 13.89
C ALA A 10 4.91 7.81 14.47
N LEU A 11 5.19 7.00 15.50
CA LEU A 11 6.53 6.88 16.08
C LEU A 11 7.54 6.32 15.08
N GLN A 12 7.17 5.29 14.32
CA GLN A 12 8.02 4.74 13.25
C GLN A 12 8.39 5.81 12.23
N ALA A 13 7.40 6.57 11.75
CA ALA A 13 7.63 7.65 10.80
C ALA A 13 8.59 8.73 11.36
N ALA A 14 8.40 9.13 12.62
CA ALA A 14 9.27 10.08 13.29
C ALA A 14 10.71 9.54 13.45
N MET A 15 10.87 8.27 13.75
CA MET A 15 12.19 7.61 13.85
C MET A 15 12.90 7.49 12.49
N GLU A 16 12.16 7.40 11.40
CA GLU A 16 12.68 7.46 10.03
C GLU A 16 13.06 8.89 9.59
N GLY A 17 12.82 9.89 10.45
CA GLY A 17 13.17 11.28 10.21
C GLY A 17 12.07 12.11 9.55
N TYR A 18 10.85 11.59 9.44
CA TYR A 18 9.72 12.36 8.94
C TYR A 18 9.11 13.23 10.04
N GLU A 19 8.66 14.39 9.66
CA GLU A 19 7.84 15.25 10.52
C GLU A 19 6.40 14.73 10.54
N VAL A 20 5.89 14.39 11.73
CA VAL A 20 4.51 13.93 11.92
C VAL A 20 3.66 15.09 12.41
N VAL A 21 2.66 15.49 11.64
CA VAL A 21 1.88 16.73 11.81
C VAL A 21 0.39 16.49 11.63
N LEU A 22 -0.43 17.49 11.97
CA LEU A 22 -1.85 17.46 11.68
C LEU A 22 -2.14 17.80 10.21
N MET A 23 -3.19 17.21 9.65
CA MET A 23 -3.59 17.48 8.26
C MET A 23 -3.87 18.96 8.01
N ASP A 24 -4.59 19.62 8.91
CA ASP A 24 -4.96 21.05 8.79
C ASP A 24 -3.75 22.00 8.75
N GLU A 25 -2.62 21.56 9.28
CA GLU A 25 -1.36 22.31 9.23
C GLU A 25 -0.63 22.03 7.92
N MET A 26 -0.41 20.74 7.63
CA MET A 26 0.35 20.27 6.49
C MET A 26 -0.26 20.69 5.15
N ILE A 27 -1.60 20.68 5.04
CA ILE A 27 -2.30 20.90 3.77
C ILE A 27 -2.04 22.29 3.17
N LYS A 28 -1.72 23.26 4.01
CA LYS A 28 -1.42 24.64 3.60
C LYS A 28 0.00 24.81 3.06
N GLU A 29 0.88 23.88 3.39
CA GLU A 29 2.31 23.98 3.08
C GLU A 29 2.75 22.94 2.03
N ALA A 30 1.99 21.87 1.86
CA ALA A 30 2.34 20.79 0.95
C ALA A 30 2.20 21.19 -0.54
N ASP A 31 3.19 20.82 -1.33
CA ASP A 31 3.15 20.95 -2.79
C ASP A 31 2.57 19.69 -3.45
N ILE A 32 2.77 18.53 -2.81
CA ILE A 32 2.24 17.23 -3.26
C ILE A 32 1.61 16.54 -2.05
N VAL A 33 0.36 16.13 -2.20
CA VAL A 33 -0.40 15.40 -1.18
C VAL A 33 -0.76 14.03 -1.73
N VAL A 34 -0.40 12.99 -0.99
CA VAL A 34 -0.68 11.58 -1.34
C VAL A 34 -1.49 10.95 -0.22
N THR A 35 -2.67 10.44 -0.51
CA THR A 35 -3.45 9.65 0.45
C THR A 35 -3.17 8.17 0.27
N ALA A 36 -3.01 7.43 1.38
CA ALA A 36 -2.62 6.02 1.39
C ALA A 36 -3.19 5.27 2.61
N THR A 37 -4.39 5.64 3.07
CA THR A 37 -4.91 5.20 4.37
C THR A 37 -5.84 3.99 4.30
N GLY A 38 -6.45 3.74 3.14
CA GLY A 38 -7.53 2.76 3.00
C GLY A 38 -8.83 3.16 3.72
N ASN A 39 -8.94 4.41 4.15
CA ASN A 39 -10.10 4.98 4.83
C ASN A 39 -10.89 5.88 3.86
N LYS A 40 -11.72 6.76 4.34
CA LYS A 40 -12.51 7.69 3.54
C LYS A 40 -12.37 9.13 4.04
N ASP A 41 -12.67 10.09 3.17
CA ASP A 41 -12.74 11.52 3.50
C ASP A 41 -11.47 12.07 4.18
N ILE A 42 -10.31 11.55 3.79
CA ILE A 42 -9.02 12.00 4.34
C ILE A 42 -8.72 13.43 3.86
N ILE A 43 -8.96 13.69 2.58
CA ILE A 43 -8.90 15.04 2.03
C ILE A 43 -10.31 15.52 1.75
N THR A 44 -10.74 16.47 2.57
CA THR A 44 -12.07 17.08 2.48
C THR A 44 -12.09 18.27 1.52
N ALA A 45 -13.31 18.77 1.22
CA ALA A 45 -13.48 20.00 0.45
C ALA A 45 -12.78 21.20 1.10
N ASP A 46 -12.75 21.27 2.44
CA ASP A 46 -12.07 22.33 3.18
C ASP A 46 -10.56 22.24 3.00
N HIS A 47 -9.99 21.05 3.16
CA HIS A 47 -8.57 20.82 2.89
C HIS A 47 -8.19 21.27 1.48
N MET A 48 -8.98 20.89 0.45
CA MET A 48 -8.70 21.28 -0.94
C MET A 48 -8.76 22.80 -1.15
N ARG A 49 -9.63 23.52 -0.43
CA ARG A 49 -9.65 25.00 -0.46
C ARG A 49 -8.41 25.63 0.16
N ASP A 50 -7.86 24.98 1.17
CA ASP A 50 -6.67 25.47 1.89
C ASP A 50 -5.35 25.13 1.21
N MET A 51 -5.33 24.15 0.28
CA MET A 51 -4.13 23.80 -0.50
C MET A 51 -3.49 25.00 -1.20
N LYS A 52 -2.19 24.92 -1.45
CA LYS A 52 -1.48 25.86 -2.32
C LYS A 52 -2.06 25.88 -3.73
N ASP A 53 -1.90 27.01 -4.41
CA ASP A 53 -2.19 27.08 -5.84
C ASP A 53 -1.33 26.08 -6.61
N ARG A 54 -1.97 25.25 -7.45
CA ARG A 54 -1.36 24.15 -8.22
C ARG A 54 -0.69 23.06 -7.40
N ALA A 55 -1.06 22.90 -6.13
CA ALA A 55 -0.67 21.72 -5.39
C ALA A 55 -1.24 20.46 -6.06
N ILE A 56 -0.45 19.38 -6.04
CA ILE A 56 -0.78 18.10 -6.64
C ILE A 56 -1.44 17.22 -5.59
N LEU A 57 -2.58 16.65 -5.94
CA LEU A 57 -3.34 15.74 -5.08
C LEU A 57 -3.54 14.40 -5.76
N CYS A 58 -3.20 13.32 -5.08
CA CYS A 58 -3.40 11.97 -5.60
C CYS A 58 -3.68 10.95 -4.48
N ASN A 59 -4.26 9.84 -4.88
CA ASN A 59 -4.59 8.72 -4.01
C ASN A 59 -3.83 7.47 -4.46
N ILE A 60 -3.25 6.75 -3.51
CA ILE A 60 -2.63 5.42 -3.68
C ILE A 60 -3.29 4.41 -2.74
N GLY A 61 -4.32 4.82 -2.01
CA GLY A 61 -5.10 3.95 -1.13
C GLY A 61 -5.97 2.95 -1.89
N HIS A 62 -6.84 2.26 -1.17
CA HIS A 62 -7.58 1.13 -1.74
C HIS A 62 -8.70 1.54 -2.69
N PHE A 63 -9.45 2.61 -2.35
CA PHE A 63 -10.58 3.12 -3.12
C PHE A 63 -10.44 4.62 -3.39
N ASP A 64 -11.27 5.14 -4.28
CA ASP A 64 -11.33 6.53 -4.71
C ASP A 64 -12.07 7.48 -3.73
N ASN A 65 -12.43 7.00 -2.55
CA ASN A 65 -13.19 7.74 -1.54
C ASN A 65 -12.32 8.42 -0.47
N GLU A 66 -11.00 8.31 -0.56
CA GLU A 66 -10.09 9.01 0.36
C GLU A 66 -10.09 10.53 0.13
N ILE A 67 -10.35 10.94 -1.11
CA ILE A 67 -10.47 12.35 -1.50
C ILE A 67 -11.95 12.64 -1.81
N GLN A 68 -12.50 13.70 -1.25
CA GLN A 68 -13.88 14.13 -1.54
C GLN A 68 -14.01 14.74 -2.94
N VAL A 69 -13.73 13.96 -3.98
CA VAL A 69 -13.77 14.40 -5.40
C VAL A 69 -15.17 14.86 -5.80
N GLU A 70 -16.21 14.28 -5.21
CA GLU A 70 -17.60 14.69 -5.43
C GLU A 70 -17.83 16.18 -5.19
N ALA A 71 -17.14 16.79 -4.22
CA ALA A 71 -17.23 18.21 -3.92
C ALA A 71 -16.68 19.10 -5.06
N LEU A 72 -15.92 18.53 -5.99
CA LEU A 72 -15.31 19.26 -7.10
C LEU A 72 -16.13 19.18 -8.41
N LYS A 73 -17.20 18.38 -8.46
CA LYS A 73 -17.95 18.10 -9.71
C LYS A 73 -18.49 19.33 -10.42
N ASN A 74 -18.85 20.36 -9.67
CA ASN A 74 -19.42 21.58 -10.24
C ASN A 74 -18.36 22.65 -10.58
N TYR A 75 -17.09 22.34 -10.42
CA TYR A 75 -15.99 23.26 -10.73
C TYR A 75 -15.52 23.05 -12.16
N LYS A 76 -14.71 23.95 -12.67
CA LYS A 76 -14.12 23.83 -14.00
C LYS A 76 -12.95 22.85 -13.95
N TRP A 77 -13.00 21.83 -14.77
CA TRP A 77 -11.96 20.82 -14.95
C TRP A 77 -11.31 20.99 -16.32
N ASP A 78 -10.00 21.13 -16.33
CA ASP A 78 -9.21 21.18 -17.56
C ASP A 78 -8.25 19.97 -17.56
N GLU A 79 -8.45 19.00 -18.46
CA GLU A 79 -7.53 17.86 -18.60
C GLU A 79 -6.26 18.34 -19.34
N ILE A 80 -5.15 18.47 -18.58
CA ILE A 80 -3.85 18.96 -19.10
C ILE A 80 -2.98 17.84 -19.65
N LYS A 81 -3.23 16.61 -19.25
CA LYS A 81 -2.69 15.33 -19.78
C LYS A 81 -3.71 14.24 -19.48
N PRO A 82 -3.64 13.08 -20.17
CA PRO A 82 -4.46 11.94 -19.81
C PRO A 82 -4.36 11.63 -18.30
N GLN A 83 -5.51 11.58 -17.61
CA GLN A 83 -5.64 11.35 -16.17
C GLN A 83 -5.02 12.44 -15.27
N VAL A 84 -4.73 13.62 -15.78
CA VAL A 84 -4.22 14.77 -15.01
C VAL A 84 -5.12 15.97 -15.24
N HIS A 85 -5.82 16.38 -14.20
CA HIS A 85 -6.81 17.46 -14.28
C HIS A 85 -6.39 18.66 -13.43
N GLU A 86 -6.39 19.85 -14.03
CA GLU A 86 -6.33 21.12 -13.30
C GLU A 86 -7.76 21.55 -12.97
N ILE A 87 -8.07 21.80 -11.71
CA ILE A 87 -9.42 22.14 -11.26
C ILE A 87 -9.41 23.53 -10.65
N GLU A 88 -10.20 24.44 -11.21
CA GLU A 88 -10.32 25.82 -10.72
C GLU A 88 -11.33 25.89 -9.56
N LEU A 89 -10.84 26.27 -8.39
CA LEU A 89 -11.65 26.49 -7.19
C LEU A 89 -12.36 27.85 -7.24
N PRO A 90 -13.41 28.07 -6.42
CA PRO A 90 -14.12 29.36 -6.35
C PRO A 90 -13.21 30.56 -6.01
N SER A 91 -12.14 30.31 -5.27
CA SER A 91 -11.12 31.30 -4.91
C SER A 91 -10.19 31.69 -6.05
N LYS A 92 -10.35 31.12 -7.26
CA LYS A 92 -9.44 31.23 -8.40
C LYS A 92 -8.12 30.47 -8.24
N LYS A 93 -7.84 29.89 -7.08
CA LYS A 93 -6.77 28.91 -6.94
C LYS A 93 -7.10 27.67 -7.80
N ARG A 94 -6.07 26.96 -8.18
CA ARG A 94 -6.19 25.70 -8.92
C ARG A 94 -5.49 24.58 -8.16
N ILE A 95 -6.03 23.40 -8.24
CA ILE A 95 -5.37 22.17 -7.76
C ILE A 95 -5.19 21.20 -8.92
N ILE A 96 -4.18 20.37 -8.85
CA ILE A 96 -3.93 19.32 -9.86
C ILE A 96 -4.31 17.97 -9.26
N LEU A 97 -5.39 17.39 -9.76
CA LEU A 97 -5.87 16.09 -9.31
C LEU A 97 -5.41 15.00 -10.30
N LEU A 98 -4.74 13.98 -9.80
CA LEU A 98 -4.29 12.84 -10.59
C LEU A 98 -5.30 11.69 -10.54
N ALA A 99 -5.48 11.03 -11.68
CA ALA A 99 -6.35 9.87 -11.87
C ALA A 99 -7.78 10.07 -11.34
N GLU A 100 -8.26 11.32 -11.27
CA GLU A 100 -9.58 11.67 -10.73
C GLU A 100 -9.82 11.17 -9.30
N GLY A 101 -8.77 11.05 -8.48
CA GLY A 101 -8.82 10.51 -7.13
C GLY A 101 -8.77 8.99 -7.04
N ARG A 102 -8.76 8.28 -8.18
CA ARG A 102 -8.54 6.82 -8.24
C ARG A 102 -7.06 6.50 -8.00
N LEU A 103 -6.70 5.20 -7.95
CA LEU A 103 -5.32 4.77 -7.72
C LEU A 103 -4.36 5.36 -8.75
N VAL A 104 -3.50 6.26 -8.30
CA VAL A 104 -2.58 7.02 -9.18
C VAL A 104 -1.56 6.12 -9.88
N ASN A 105 -1.11 5.04 -9.22
CA ASN A 105 -0.16 4.09 -9.79
C ASN A 105 -0.73 3.31 -11.00
N LEU A 106 -2.04 3.20 -11.11
CA LEU A 106 -2.73 2.58 -12.25
C LEU A 106 -3.16 3.62 -13.29
N GLY A 107 -3.63 4.78 -12.86
CA GLY A 107 -4.12 5.83 -13.76
C GLY A 107 -3.00 6.65 -14.42
N CYS A 108 -1.95 6.97 -13.67
CA CYS A 108 -0.86 7.86 -14.12
C CYS A 108 0.51 7.18 -14.22
N ALA A 109 0.59 5.86 -13.93
CA ALA A 109 1.83 5.09 -14.00
C ALA A 109 1.57 3.67 -14.54
N THR A 110 2.53 2.77 -14.41
CA THR A 110 2.48 1.41 -14.98
C THR A 110 2.07 0.35 -13.97
N GLY A 111 1.68 0.73 -12.75
CA GLY A 111 1.38 -0.19 -11.67
C GLY A 111 2.62 -0.86 -11.08
N HIS A 112 2.43 -1.97 -10.36
CA HIS A 112 3.52 -2.76 -9.79
C HIS A 112 4.25 -3.56 -10.87
N PRO A 113 5.57 -3.76 -10.73
CA PRO A 113 6.32 -4.64 -11.61
C PRO A 113 5.78 -6.07 -11.61
N SER A 114 5.72 -6.71 -12.78
CA SER A 114 5.19 -8.06 -12.96
C SER A 114 5.85 -9.09 -12.04
N PHE A 115 7.15 -8.94 -11.77
CA PHE A 115 7.89 -9.83 -10.87
C PHE A 115 7.36 -9.75 -9.42
N VAL A 116 7.08 -8.56 -8.92
CA VAL A 116 6.50 -8.36 -7.57
C VAL A 116 5.10 -8.97 -7.51
N MET A 117 4.28 -8.72 -8.52
CA MET A 117 2.93 -9.29 -8.61
C MET A 117 2.93 -10.80 -8.78
N SER A 118 3.97 -11.38 -9.40
CA SER A 118 4.14 -12.83 -9.49
C SER A 118 4.19 -13.48 -8.12
N ALA A 119 4.86 -12.90 -7.13
CA ALA A 119 4.88 -13.42 -5.76
C ALA A 119 3.46 -13.44 -5.15
N SER A 120 2.70 -12.35 -5.33
CA SER A 120 1.31 -12.25 -4.86
C SER A 120 0.40 -13.28 -5.53
N PHE A 121 0.45 -13.41 -6.86
CA PHE A 121 -0.37 -14.36 -7.60
C PHE A 121 -0.01 -15.83 -7.27
N THR A 122 1.28 -16.12 -7.11
CA THR A 122 1.72 -17.46 -6.70
C THR A 122 1.17 -17.80 -5.31
N ASN A 123 1.14 -16.85 -4.40
CA ASN A 123 0.56 -17.02 -3.08
C ASN A 123 -0.96 -17.30 -3.16
N GLN A 124 -1.69 -16.54 -3.97
CA GLN A 124 -3.12 -16.76 -4.20
C GLN A 124 -3.41 -18.17 -4.78
N VAL A 125 -2.66 -18.59 -5.80
CA VAL A 125 -2.80 -19.93 -6.41
C VAL A 125 -2.47 -21.03 -5.39
N THR A 126 -1.40 -20.86 -4.62
CA THR A 126 -0.99 -21.82 -3.59
C THR A 126 -2.04 -21.94 -2.50
N ALA A 127 -2.67 -20.84 -2.10
CA ALA A 127 -3.79 -20.85 -1.15
C ALA A 127 -5.00 -21.62 -1.69
N GLN A 128 -5.34 -21.42 -2.96
CA GLN A 128 -6.46 -22.15 -3.59
C GLN A 128 -6.17 -23.65 -3.66
N ILE A 129 -4.95 -24.05 -4.04
CA ILE A 129 -4.54 -25.43 -4.07
C ILE A 129 -4.59 -26.07 -2.67
N GLU A 130 -4.13 -25.36 -1.64
CA GLU A 130 -4.19 -25.82 -0.25
C GLU A 130 -5.63 -26.05 0.20
N LEU A 131 -6.51 -25.08 -0.03
CA LEU A 131 -7.93 -25.20 0.33
C LEU A 131 -8.63 -26.32 -0.45
N TRP A 132 -8.31 -26.50 -1.71
CA TRP A 132 -8.89 -27.57 -2.52
C TRP A 132 -8.48 -28.95 -2.03
N ASN A 133 -7.18 -29.16 -1.83
CA ASN A 133 -6.64 -30.46 -1.45
C ASN A 133 -6.93 -30.84 0.01
N ASN A 134 -7.11 -29.87 0.87
CA ASN A 134 -7.27 -30.04 2.31
C ASN A 134 -8.59 -29.48 2.85
N SER A 135 -9.63 -29.39 2.02
CA SER A 135 -10.90 -28.73 2.34
C SER A 135 -11.54 -29.21 3.65
N SER A 136 -11.37 -30.50 4.01
CA SER A 136 -11.89 -31.07 5.26
C SER A 136 -11.23 -30.53 6.52
N LYS A 137 -10.05 -29.88 6.40
CA LYS A 137 -9.32 -29.27 7.53
C LYS A 137 -9.75 -27.82 7.80
N TYR A 138 -10.52 -27.23 6.88
CA TYR A 138 -10.88 -25.81 6.92
C TYR A 138 -12.39 -25.63 7.10
N GLU A 139 -12.77 -24.89 8.11
CA GLU A 139 -14.14 -24.43 8.31
C GLU A 139 -14.40 -23.16 7.49
N LYS A 140 -15.66 -22.70 7.43
CA LYS A 140 -16.05 -21.44 6.78
C LYS A 140 -15.63 -20.24 7.62
N LYS A 141 -14.33 -19.93 7.66
CA LYS A 141 -13.74 -18.79 8.35
C LYS A 141 -12.45 -18.30 7.68
N VAL A 142 -11.93 -17.18 8.10
CA VAL A 142 -10.65 -16.66 7.63
C VAL A 142 -9.50 -17.42 8.30
N TYR A 143 -8.53 -17.82 7.49
CA TYR A 143 -7.30 -18.48 7.94
C TYR A 143 -6.08 -17.70 7.47
N VAL A 144 -5.02 -17.78 8.23
CA VAL A 144 -3.68 -17.38 7.79
C VAL A 144 -3.03 -18.59 7.15
N LEU A 145 -2.39 -18.41 6.01
CA LEU A 145 -1.69 -19.50 5.33
C LEU A 145 -0.56 -20.07 6.19
N PRO A 146 -0.36 -21.40 6.15
CA PRO A 146 0.79 -22.04 6.78
C PRO A 146 2.12 -21.49 6.27
N LYS A 147 3.09 -21.27 7.16
CA LYS A 147 4.39 -20.66 6.83
C LYS A 147 5.16 -21.39 5.72
N HIS A 148 5.06 -22.72 5.65
CA HIS A 148 5.73 -23.48 4.58
C HIS A 148 5.24 -23.09 3.17
N LEU A 149 4.01 -22.60 3.03
CA LEU A 149 3.50 -22.11 1.75
C LEU A 149 4.09 -20.74 1.39
N ASP A 150 4.21 -19.82 2.36
CA ASP A 150 4.90 -18.54 2.17
C ASP A 150 6.35 -18.76 1.76
N GLU A 151 7.07 -19.65 2.45
CA GLU A 151 8.45 -20.01 2.13
C GLU A 151 8.58 -20.62 0.74
N LYS A 152 7.63 -21.48 0.34
CA LYS A 152 7.58 -22.04 -1.01
C LYS A 152 7.44 -20.96 -2.08
N VAL A 153 6.56 -19.98 -1.86
CA VAL A 153 6.41 -18.83 -2.79
C VAL A 153 7.72 -18.07 -2.92
N ALA A 154 8.39 -17.76 -1.80
CA ALA A 154 9.68 -17.10 -1.81
C ALA A 154 10.74 -17.89 -2.57
N MET A 155 10.85 -19.21 -2.29
CA MET A 155 11.80 -20.10 -2.96
C MET A 155 11.66 -20.12 -4.48
N LEU A 156 10.42 -20.10 -5.00
CA LEU A 156 10.15 -20.08 -6.44
C LEU A 156 10.65 -18.79 -7.14
N HIS A 157 10.89 -17.71 -6.37
CA HIS A 157 11.31 -16.44 -6.92
C HIS A 157 12.80 -16.12 -6.73
N LEU A 158 13.49 -16.80 -5.79
CA LEU A 158 14.88 -16.49 -5.43
C LEU A 158 15.86 -16.62 -6.62
N ASP A 159 15.73 -17.64 -7.42
CA ASP A 159 16.63 -17.84 -8.59
C ASP A 159 16.56 -16.69 -9.60
N LYS A 160 15.38 -16.09 -9.74
CA LYS A 160 15.18 -14.95 -10.67
C LYS A 160 15.90 -13.68 -10.25
N VAL A 161 16.18 -13.54 -8.96
CA VAL A 161 16.94 -12.41 -8.41
C VAL A 161 18.39 -12.81 -8.06
N GLY A 162 18.82 -14.01 -8.46
CA GLY A 162 20.19 -14.50 -8.23
C GLY A 162 20.53 -14.78 -6.77
N ALA A 163 19.52 -14.92 -5.91
CA ALA A 163 19.72 -15.17 -4.49
C ALA A 163 20.03 -16.65 -4.22
N LYS A 164 20.96 -16.89 -3.29
CA LYS A 164 21.37 -18.23 -2.85
C LYS A 164 21.19 -18.33 -1.34
N LEU A 165 20.54 -19.39 -0.89
CA LEU A 165 20.32 -19.61 0.54
C LEU A 165 21.44 -20.44 1.17
N THR A 166 21.85 -20.04 2.36
CA THR A 166 22.67 -20.86 3.25
C THR A 166 21.81 -21.98 3.85
N LYS A 167 22.38 -23.18 3.94
CA LYS A 167 21.73 -24.32 4.60
C LYS A 167 22.18 -24.37 6.07
N LEU A 168 21.24 -24.54 6.97
CA LEU A 168 21.55 -24.76 8.39
C LEU A 168 22.20 -26.15 8.58
N SER A 169 23.24 -26.23 9.45
CA SER A 169 23.64 -27.52 10.00
C SER A 169 22.58 -28.03 10.98
N LYS A 170 22.65 -29.33 11.29
CA LYS A 170 21.75 -29.91 12.30
C LYS A 170 21.91 -29.21 13.64
N GLU A 171 23.14 -28.94 14.06
CA GLU A 171 23.45 -28.28 15.33
C GLU A 171 22.89 -26.85 15.38
N GLN A 172 22.97 -26.10 14.25
CA GLN A 172 22.38 -24.77 14.15
C GLN A 172 20.86 -24.82 14.24
N ALA A 173 20.24 -25.75 13.53
CA ALA A 173 18.79 -25.94 13.54
C ALA A 173 18.27 -26.31 14.93
N ASP A 174 18.96 -27.25 15.60
CA ASP A 174 18.64 -27.70 16.95
C ASP A 174 18.80 -26.54 17.97
N TYR A 175 19.85 -25.72 17.84
CA TYR A 175 20.09 -24.57 18.71
C TYR A 175 18.97 -23.54 18.68
N ILE A 176 18.42 -23.25 17.51
CA ILE A 176 17.30 -22.29 17.34
C ILE A 176 15.93 -22.96 17.32
N SER A 177 15.87 -24.27 17.57
CA SER A 177 14.64 -25.05 17.65
C SER A 177 13.77 -25.01 16.38
N VAL A 178 14.39 -25.10 15.20
CA VAL A 178 13.71 -25.20 13.91
C VAL A 178 14.14 -26.48 13.16
N LYS A 179 13.42 -26.83 12.11
CA LYS A 179 13.86 -27.88 11.20
C LYS A 179 14.89 -27.33 10.20
N GLN A 180 15.83 -28.17 9.75
CA GLN A 180 16.82 -27.74 8.74
C GLN A 180 16.18 -27.21 7.44
N GLU A 181 15.04 -27.74 7.07
CA GLU A 181 14.29 -27.42 5.85
C GLU A 181 13.18 -26.38 6.08
N GLY A 182 13.06 -25.85 7.29
CA GLY A 182 11.99 -24.93 7.66
C GLY A 182 10.69 -25.62 8.12
N PRO A 183 9.65 -24.85 8.39
CA PRO A 183 9.64 -23.39 8.37
C PRO A 183 10.55 -22.76 9.44
N TYR A 184 11.21 -21.66 9.07
CA TYR A 184 12.21 -21.00 9.93
C TYR A 184 11.60 -20.04 10.94
N LYS A 185 10.32 -19.74 10.82
CA LYS A 185 9.57 -18.87 11.72
C LYS A 185 8.28 -19.54 12.17
N PRO A 186 7.79 -19.26 13.40
CA PRO A 186 6.50 -19.76 13.86
C PRO A 186 5.35 -19.13 13.05
N ASP A 187 4.20 -19.80 13.03
CA ASP A 187 3.01 -19.38 12.25
C ASP A 187 2.53 -17.97 12.60
N ALA A 188 2.70 -17.56 13.85
CA ALA A 188 2.32 -16.23 14.32
C ALA A 188 3.26 -15.10 13.85
N TYR A 189 4.44 -15.42 13.31
CA TYR A 189 5.41 -14.41 12.89
C TYR A 189 4.92 -13.65 11.64
N ARG A 190 5.07 -12.33 11.66
CA ARG A 190 4.84 -11.44 10.50
C ARG A 190 6.16 -10.81 10.10
N TYR A 191 6.40 -10.76 8.79
CA TYR A 191 7.56 -10.09 8.20
C TYR A 191 7.31 -8.60 8.08
#